data_88055108bbf4192a83213d9b95d5321c
#
_entry.id   88055108bbf4192a83213d9b95d5321c
#
_cell.length_a   1.000
_cell.length_b   1.000
_cell.length_c   1.000
_cell.angle_alpha   90.00
_cell.angle_beta   90.00
_cell.angle_gamma   90.00
#
_symmetry.space_group_name_H-M   'P 1'
#
loop_
_entity.id
_entity.type
_entity.pdbx_description
1 polymer ?
#
loop_
_entity_poly.entity_id
_entity_poly.type
_entity_poly.pdbx_seq_one_letter_code
_entity_poly.pdbx_strand_id
1 'polypeptide(L)'
;DTIHHAGGETTIAVNQTMGGGTWIYLGNFKFTAHEQAHERIVLTNQSNKSGKIITADAIKIGGGMGNIARSPLESPYPIEAETSGYPRFTEAARYWLQWAGIPDSIYSKSAFRNDYQDDIYARPQWVNYLKEQTHIPIDMAFAFHSDAGTTPDDSIIGTLGIYMSKSNDGIYTNRKS
;
A
#
# COMPACT_ATOMS: atom_id res chain seq x y z
N ASP A 1 -10.04 7.31 16.79
CA ASP A 1 -11.04 6.37 16.25
C ASP A 1 -10.96 5.07 17.00
N THR A 2 -12.07 4.45 17.29
CA THR A 2 -12.14 3.20 18.05
C THR A 2 -12.89 2.14 17.25
N ILE A 3 -12.27 0.97 17.14
CA ILE A 3 -12.86 -0.19 16.45
C ILE A 3 -13.17 -1.24 17.50
N HIS A 4 -14.46 -1.50 17.68
CA HIS A 4 -14.97 -2.60 18.51
C HIS A 4 -15.17 -3.81 17.60
N HIS A 5 -14.42 -4.86 17.83
CA HIS A 5 -14.36 -6.05 16.98
C HIS A 5 -14.47 -7.33 17.80
N ALA A 6 -14.59 -8.48 17.18
CA ALA A 6 -14.78 -9.77 17.86
C ALA A 6 -13.68 -10.11 18.89
N GLY A 7 -12.47 -9.54 18.74
CA GLY A 7 -11.36 -9.72 19.67
C GLY A 7 -11.25 -8.65 20.75
N GLY A 8 -12.18 -7.68 20.82
CA GLY A 8 -12.18 -6.60 21.78
C GLY A 8 -12.22 -5.21 21.17
N GLU A 9 -11.42 -4.30 21.65
CA GLU A 9 -11.39 -2.90 21.23
C GLU A 9 -9.98 -2.47 20.85
N THR A 10 -9.88 -1.74 19.73
CA THR A 10 -8.62 -1.13 19.27
C THR A 10 -8.82 0.36 19.02
N THR A 11 -8.05 1.19 19.69
CA THR A 11 -8.06 2.64 19.46
C THR A 11 -6.88 3.05 18.58
N ILE A 12 -7.17 3.81 17.53
CA ILE A 12 -6.19 4.27 16.54
C ILE A 12 -6.25 5.79 16.44
N ALA A 13 -5.08 6.42 16.59
CA ALA A 13 -4.95 7.85 16.35
C ALA A 13 -4.61 8.09 14.87
N VAL A 14 -5.42 8.91 14.20
CA VAL A 14 -5.23 9.29 12.80
C VAL A 14 -4.88 10.78 12.74
N ASN A 15 -3.80 11.12 12.07
CA ASN A 15 -3.43 12.50 11.80
C ASN A 15 -4.07 12.98 10.50
N GLN A 16 -5.17 13.69 10.59
CA GLN A 16 -5.90 14.21 9.42
C GLN A 16 -5.27 15.46 8.78
N THR A 17 -4.12 15.94 9.29
CA THR A 17 -3.41 17.06 8.66
C THR A 17 -2.54 16.63 7.49
N MET A 18 -2.47 15.35 7.21
CA MET A 18 -1.68 14.75 6.15
C MET A 18 -2.44 13.56 5.53
N GLY A 19 -2.03 13.13 4.36
CA GLY A 19 -2.63 11.97 3.68
C GLY A 19 -4.01 12.24 3.08
N GLY A 20 -4.36 13.50 2.79
CA GLY A 20 -5.60 13.84 2.10
C GLY A 20 -5.68 13.24 0.70
N GLY A 21 -6.90 12.93 0.24
CA GLY A 21 -7.14 12.32 -1.08
C GLY A 21 -6.83 10.83 -1.18
N THR A 22 -6.60 10.16 -0.05
CA THR A 22 -6.35 8.71 -0.01
C THR A 22 -7.04 8.06 1.17
N TRP A 23 -7.22 6.74 1.09
CA TRP A 23 -7.69 5.94 2.21
C TRP A 23 -6.56 5.67 3.20
N ILE A 24 -6.85 5.79 4.47
CA ILE A 24 -5.91 5.44 5.54
C ILE A 24 -6.26 4.03 6.04
N TYR A 25 -5.33 3.11 5.87
CA TYR A 25 -5.50 1.75 6.32
C TYR A 25 -5.37 1.65 7.85
N LEU A 26 -6.41 1.15 8.49
CA LEU A 26 -6.46 1.06 9.95
C LEU A 26 -6.10 -0.34 10.49
N GLY A 27 -6.14 -1.37 9.66
CA GLY A 27 -5.81 -2.73 10.05
C GLY A 27 -6.84 -3.77 9.61
N ASN A 28 -6.60 -5.01 10.00
CA ASN A 28 -7.53 -6.12 9.82
C ASN A 28 -8.19 -6.44 11.15
N PHE A 29 -9.51 -6.40 11.17
CA PHE A 29 -10.33 -6.67 12.36
C PHE A 29 -11.38 -7.72 12.01
N LYS A 30 -11.58 -8.67 12.90
CA LYS A 30 -12.60 -9.69 12.74
C LYS A 30 -13.93 -9.16 13.27
N PHE A 31 -14.95 -9.17 12.44
CA PHE A 31 -16.32 -8.96 12.82
C PHE A 31 -17.09 -10.27 12.69
N THR A 32 -18.08 -10.50 13.54
CA THR A 32 -18.91 -11.69 13.46
C THR A 32 -19.98 -11.54 12.38
N ALA A 33 -20.37 -12.64 11.75
CA ALA A 33 -21.35 -12.62 10.66
C ALA A 33 -22.79 -12.28 11.13
N HIS A 34 -23.03 -12.37 12.42
CA HIS A 34 -24.32 -12.04 13.02
C HIS A 34 -24.23 -10.72 13.77
N GLU A 35 -25.30 -9.98 13.76
CA GLU A 35 -25.38 -8.69 14.43
C GLU A 35 -25.01 -8.81 15.92
N GLN A 36 -23.89 -8.20 16.27
CA GLN A 36 -23.43 -8.03 17.63
C GLN A 36 -23.46 -6.54 17.95
N ALA A 37 -24.34 -6.12 18.81
CA ALA A 37 -24.58 -4.70 19.11
C ALA A 37 -23.33 -3.93 19.58
N HIS A 38 -22.29 -4.61 20.03
CA HIS A 38 -21.06 -4.01 20.47
C HIS A 38 -20.00 -3.88 19.37
N GLU A 39 -20.11 -4.62 18.26
CA GLU A 39 -19.15 -4.55 17.16
C GLU A 39 -19.48 -3.34 16.26
N ARG A 40 -18.63 -2.33 16.29
CA ARG A 40 -18.82 -1.07 15.56
C ARG A 40 -17.53 -0.32 15.36
N ILE A 41 -17.55 0.63 14.44
CA ILE A 41 -16.48 1.59 14.25
C ILE A 41 -16.96 2.96 14.71
N VAL A 42 -16.21 3.59 15.60
CA VAL A 42 -16.53 4.89 16.17
C VAL A 42 -15.48 5.90 15.73
N LEU A 43 -15.88 6.88 14.96
CA LEU A 43 -15.08 8.07 14.66
C LEU A 43 -15.39 9.13 15.71
N THR A 44 -14.36 9.59 16.41
CA THR A 44 -14.54 10.64 17.42
C THR A 44 -14.25 12.01 16.84
N ASN A 45 -14.95 13.03 17.28
CA ASN A 45 -14.67 14.43 16.95
C ASN A 45 -13.81 15.12 18.00
N GLN A 46 -13.12 14.36 18.83
CA GLN A 46 -12.24 14.91 19.86
C GLN A 46 -10.84 15.19 19.31
N SER A 47 -10.35 16.38 19.57
CA SER A 47 -9.00 16.80 19.23
C SER A 47 -8.35 17.49 20.43
N ASN A 48 -7.08 17.22 20.64
CA ASN A 48 -6.26 17.90 21.63
C ASN A 48 -5.84 19.31 21.17
N LYS A 49 -6.24 19.73 19.95
CA LYS A 49 -5.85 21.01 19.34
C LYS A 49 -7.07 21.87 19.19
N SER A 50 -7.08 23.01 19.89
CA SER A 50 -8.12 24.04 19.73
C SER A 50 -8.12 24.61 18.32
N GLY A 51 -9.31 24.94 17.80
CA GLY A 51 -9.47 25.56 16.48
C GLY A 51 -9.22 24.64 15.29
N LYS A 52 -9.17 23.32 15.51
CA LYS A 52 -9.11 22.31 14.44
C LYS A 52 -10.44 21.61 14.27
N ILE A 53 -10.74 21.26 13.03
CA ILE A 53 -11.92 20.48 12.66
C ILE A 53 -11.49 19.04 12.42
N ILE A 54 -12.25 18.11 12.94
CA ILE A 54 -12.14 16.69 12.59
C ILE A 54 -13.24 16.39 11.59
N THR A 55 -12.86 15.82 10.46
CA THR A 55 -13.79 15.41 9.43
C THR A 55 -14.00 13.90 9.48
N ALA A 56 -15.23 13.45 9.24
CA ALA A 56 -15.58 12.06 9.01
C ALA A 56 -16.22 11.99 7.63
N ASP A 57 -15.53 11.35 6.67
CA ASP A 57 -16.02 11.22 5.31
C ASP A 57 -16.62 9.84 5.09
N ALA A 58 -15.79 8.80 5.06
CA ALA A 58 -16.23 7.44 4.79
C ALA A 58 -15.38 6.38 5.50
N ILE A 59 -15.98 5.21 5.67
CA ILE A 59 -15.30 3.98 6.10
C ILE A 59 -15.43 2.96 4.99
N LYS A 60 -14.30 2.36 4.60
CA LYS A 60 -14.27 1.27 3.63
C LYS A 60 -13.98 -0.03 4.36
N ILE A 61 -14.90 -0.98 4.24
CA ILE A 61 -14.77 -2.32 4.82
C ILE A 61 -14.58 -3.33 3.70
N GLY A 62 -13.69 -4.29 3.92
CA GLY A 62 -13.31 -5.25 2.90
C GLY A 62 -12.35 -4.62 1.89
N GLY A 63 -12.06 -5.34 0.87
CA GLY A 63 -11.14 -4.92 -0.17
C GLY A 63 -10.62 -6.12 -0.92
N GLY A 64 -9.99 -5.84 -2.02
CA GLY A 64 -9.50 -6.85 -2.91
C GLY A 64 -10.49 -7.14 -4.05
N MET A 65 -9.93 -7.59 -5.13
CA MET A 65 -10.64 -7.83 -6.38
C MET A 65 -10.53 -9.29 -6.83
N GLY A 66 -10.29 -10.19 -5.89
CA GLY A 66 -9.99 -11.59 -6.17
C GLY A 66 -8.51 -11.78 -6.57
N ASN A 67 -8.10 -13.01 -6.74
CA ASN A 67 -6.70 -13.41 -6.83
C ASN A 67 -6.30 -13.81 -8.27
N ILE A 68 -6.73 -13.06 -9.28
CA ILE A 68 -6.36 -13.35 -10.68
C ILE A 68 -5.32 -12.32 -11.12
N ALA A 69 -4.08 -12.75 -11.23
CA ALA A 69 -3.01 -11.93 -11.79
C ALA A 69 -3.24 -11.73 -13.29
N ARG A 70 -2.89 -10.55 -13.79
CA ARG A 70 -2.91 -10.23 -15.21
C ARG A 70 -1.49 -10.29 -15.76
N SER A 71 -1.27 -11.20 -16.68
CA SER A 71 -0.01 -11.29 -17.40
C SER A 71 -0.11 -10.67 -18.77
N PRO A 72 1.02 -10.26 -19.37
CA PRO A 72 1.04 -9.85 -20.76
C PRO A 72 0.59 -11.01 -21.65
N LEU A 73 -0.17 -10.70 -22.70
CA LEU A 73 -0.67 -11.70 -23.68
C LEU A 73 0.49 -12.47 -24.34
N GLU A 74 1.66 -11.87 -24.40
CA GLU A 74 2.87 -12.43 -25.02
C GLU A 74 3.81 -13.07 -24.00
N SER A 75 3.35 -13.33 -22.78
CA SER A 75 4.20 -13.99 -21.78
C SER A 75 4.53 -15.40 -22.20
N PRO A 76 5.82 -15.77 -22.28
CA PRO A 76 6.22 -17.15 -22.57
C PRO A 76 5.93 -18.09 -21.41
N TYR A 77 5.56 -17.55 -20.24
CA TYR A 77 5.23 -18.34 -19.06
C TYR A 77 3.72 -18.42 -18.89
N PRO A 78 3.13 -19.62 -18.88
CA PRO A 78 1.75 -19.75 -18.48
C PRO A 78 1.65 -19.34 -17.01
N ILE A 79 1.00 -18.20 -16.77
CA ILE A 79 0.68 -17.80 -15.40
C ILE A 79 -0.64 -18.47 -15.06
N GLU A 80 -0.55 -19.61 -14.45
CA GLU A 80 -1.69 -20.18 -13.73
C GLU A 80 -1.88 -19.32 -12.47
N ALA A 81 -3.02 -18.69 -12.39
CA ALA A 81 -3.36 -17.89 -11.23
C ALA A 81 -3.69 -18.83 -10.06
N GLU A 82 -2.68 -19.22 -9.32
CA GLU A 82 -2.89 -19.83 -8.01
C GLU A 82 -3.48 -18.76 -7.08
N THR A 83 -4.53 -19.13 -6.37
CA THR A 83 -5.13 -18.24 -5.38
C THR A 83 -4.50 -18.55 -4.02
N SER A 84 -3.96 -17.51 -3.37
CA SER A 84 -3.41 -17.62 -2.01
C SER A 84 -4.49 -17.80 -0.94
N GLY A 85 -5.75 -17.52 -1.28
CA GLY A 85 -6.85 -17.46 -0.32
C GLY A 85 -6.90 -16.15 0.50
N TYR A 86 -5.92 -15.27 0.33
CA TYR A 86 -5.90 -13.95 0.98
C TYR A 86 -6.54 -12.87 0.11
N PRO A 87 -7.03 -11.79 0.71
CA PRO A 87 -7.48 -10.62 -0.03
C PRO A 87 -6.36 -10.07 -0.91
N ARG A 88 -6.70 -9.68 -2.13
CA ARG A 88 -5.72 -9.26 -3.12
C ARG A 88 -4.87 -8.06 -2.70
N PHE A 89 -5.45 -7.14 -1.94
CA PHE A 89 -4.73 -5.99 -1.42
C PHE A 89 -3.57 -6.32 -0.46
N THR A 90 -3.50 -7.56 0.05
CA THR A 90 -2.40 -8.03 0.89
C THR A 90 -1.25 -8.66 0.10
N GLU A 91 -1.44 -8.90 -1.19
CA GLU A 91 -0.50 -9.67 -2.01
C GLU A 91 0.47 -8.82 -2.82
N ALA A 92 0.05 -7.61 -3.26
CA ALA A 92 0.89 -6.75 -4.07
C ALA A 92 0.58 -5.27 -3.83
N ALA A 93 1.60 -4.43 -3.96
CA ALA A 93 1.48 -2.99 -3.74
C ALA A 93 0.43 -2.36 -4.65
N ARG A 94 0.38 -2.74 -5.93
CA ARG A 94 -0.61 -2.21 -6.87
C ARG A 94 -2.05 -2.49 -6.44
N TYR A 95 -2.33 -3.65 -5.88
CA TYR A 95 -3.67 -4.00 -5.41
C TYR A 95 -4.03 -3.29 -4.12
N TRP A 96 -3.04 -3.07 -3.25
CA TRP A 96 -3.22 -2.25 -2.09
C TRP A 96 -3.54 -0.80 -2.46
N LEU A 97 -2.83 -0.22 -3.43
CA LEU A 97 -3.08 1.13 -3.93
C LEU A 97 -4.48 1.25 -4.53
N GLN A 98 -4.91 0.26 -5.31
CA GLN A 98 -6.26 0.21 -5.85
C GLN A 98 -7.31 0.16 -4.75
N TRP A 99 -7.10 -0.69 -3.76
CA TRP A 99 -7.97 -0.79 -2.60
C TRP A 99 -7.98 0.50 -1.78
N ALA A 100 -6.84 1.15 -1.62
CA ALA A 100 -6.67 2.41 -0.91
C ALA A 100 -7.32 3.61 -1.63
N GLY A 101 -7.80 3.45 -2.87
CA GLY A 101 -8.43 4.52 -3.64
C GLY A 101 -7.45 5.49 -4.29
N ILE A 102 -6.19 5.10 -4.44
CA ILE A 102 -5.19 5.87 -5.19
C ILE A 102 -5.58 5.86 -6.68
N PRO A 103 -5.33 6.96 -7.43
CA PRO A 103 -5.62 7.01 -8.85
C PRO A 103 -4.94 5.89 -9.64
N ASP A 104 -5.63 5.35 -10.64
CA ASP A 104 -5.13 4.25 -11.48
C ASP A 104 -3.86 4.61 -12.25
N SER A 105 -3.68 5.89 -12.59
CA SER A 105 -2.45 6.41 -13.20
C SER A 105 -1.19 6.15 -12.38
N ILE A 106 -1.33 5.92 -11.06
CA ILE A 106 -0.22 5.64 -10.15
C ILE A 106 0.13 4.14 -10.14
N TYR A 107 -0.85 3.26 -10.21
CA TYR A 107 -0.62 1.82 -10.04
C TYR A 107 -0.93 0.96 -11.27
N SER A 108 -1.29 1.55 -12.40
CA SER A 108 -1.63 0.82 -13.62
C SER A 108 -0.97 1.40 -14.86
N LYS A 109 0.34 1.50 -14.85
CA LYS A 109 1.14 2.03 -15.96
C LYS A 109 0.92 1.26 -17.28
N SER A 110 0.66 -0.04 -17.20
CA SER A 110 0.40 -0.89 -18.36
C SER A 110 -1.07 -0.86 -18.81
N ALA A 111 -1.90 0.03 -18.26
CA ALA A 111 -3.35 0.03 -18.45
C ALA A 111 -3.99 -1.34 -18.12
N PHE A 112 -3.64 -1.88 -16.97
CA PHE A 112 -4.12 -3.16 -16.42
C PHE A 112 -3.78 -4.41 -17.25
N ARG A 113 -2.72 -4.37 -18.04
CA ARG A 113 -2.33 -5.50 -18.90
C ARG A 113 -1.19 -6.34 -18.37
N ASN A 114 -0.42 -5.81 -17.41
CA ASN A 114 0.75 -6.50 -16.87
C ASN A 114 0.92 -6.18 -15.39
N ASP A 115 0.45 -7.09 -14.54
CA ASP A 115 0.49 -6.90 -13.08
C ASP A 115 1.91 -6.84 -12.52
N TYR A 116 2.84 -7.56 -13.09
CA TYR A 116 4.24 -7.54 -12.66
C TYR A 116 4.88 -6.17 -12.88
N GLN A 117 4.71 -5.60 -14.08
CA GLN A 117 5.21 -4.26 -14.36
C GLN A 117 4.48 -3.20 -13.55
N ASP A 118 3.17 -3.29 -13.48
CA ASP A 118 2.35 -2.34 -12.72
C ASP A 118 2.77 -2.33 -11.24
N ASP A 119 3.05 -3.48 -10.63
CA ASP A 119 3.48 -3.56 -9.24
C ASP A 119 4.88 -2.95 -9.03
N ILE A 120 5.83 -3.19 -9.92
CA ILE A 120 7.17 -2.58 -9.85
C ILE A 120 7.08 -1.06 -9.92
N TYR A 121 6.32 -0.52 -10.88
CA TYR A 121 6.20 0.92 -11.07
C TYR A 121 5.33 1.59 -10.02
N ALA A 122 4.35 0.92 -9.48
CA ALA A 122 3.44 1.47 -8.49
C ALA A 122 4.16 1.98 -7.23
N ARG A 123 5.19 1.30 -6.77
CA ARG A 123 5.89 1.62 -5.53
C ARG A 123 6.56 2.99 -5.57
N PRO A 124 7.47 3.31 -6.52
CA PRO A 124 8.07 4.63 -6.60
C PRO A 124 7.05 5.72 -6.98
N GLN A 125 6.08 5.41 -7.83
CA GLN A 125 5.03 6.36 -8.18
C GLN A 125 4.16 6.72 -6.99
N TRP A 126 3.89 5.78 -6.11
CA TRP A 126 3.18 6.05 -4.87
C TRP A 126 3.96 6.98 -3.94
N VAL A 127 5.27 6.78 -3.78
CA VAL A 127 6.11 7.68 -2.97
C VAL A 127 6.04 9.11 -3.52
N ASN A 128 6.17 9.29 -4.83
CA ASN A 128 6.05 10.59 -5.47
C ASN A 128 4.65 11.20 -5.27
N TYR A 129 3.60 10.42 -5.45
CA TYR A 129 2.23 10.85 -5.22
C TYR A 129 2.00 11.33 -3.78
N LEU A 130 2.47 10.58 -2.80
CA LEU A 130 2.36 10.96 -1.40
C LEU A 130 3.11 12.27 -1.09
N LYS A 131 4.27 12.46 -1.68
CA LYS A 131 5.07 13.67 -1.48
C LYS A 131 4.47 14.89 -2.19
N GLU A 132 4.10 14.73 -3.45
CA GLU A 132 3.73 15.84 -4.32
C GLU A 132 2.26 16.22 -4.21
N GLN A 133 1.37 15.24 -4.11
CA GLN A 133 -0.08 15.47 -4.13
C GLN A 133 -0.71 15.53 -2.74
N THR A 134 -0.21 14.72 -1.81
CA THR A 134 -0.76 14.69 -0.45
C THR A 134 0.12 15.40 0.57
N HIS A 135 1.25 15.94 0.12
CA HIS A 135 2.21 16.73 0.91
C HIS A 135 2.70 16.04 2.19
N ILE A 136 2.81 14.70 2.13
CA ILE A 136 3.44 13.95 3.21
C ILE A 136 4.95 14.19 3.17
N PRO A 137 5.58 14.63 4.27
CA PRO A 137 7.01 14.90 4.31
C PRO A 137 7.80 13.59 4.30
N ILE A 138 8.16 13.13 3.11
CA ILE A 138 8.97 11.91 2.92
C ILE A 138 10.39 12.34 2.62
N ASP A 139 11.33 11.98 3.51
CA ASP A 139 12.76 12.23 3.34
C ASP A 139 13.47 11.05 2.67
N MET A 140 12.98 9.83 2.91
CA MET A 140 13.57 8.62 2.38
C MET A 140 12.52 7.55 2.12
N ALA A 141 12.68 6.81 1.03
CA ALA A 141 11.94 5.59 0.74
C ALA A 141 12.91 4.41 0.77
N PHE A 142 12.54 3.38 1.49
CA PHE A 142 13.32 2.15 1.62
C PHE A 142 12.47 0.95 1.18
N ALA A 143 13.06 0.09 0.35
CA ALA A 143 12.44 -1.16 -0.06
C ALA A 143 13.37 -2.33 0.30
N PHE A 144 12.83 -3.29 1.03
CA PHE A 144 13.52 -4.53 1.34
C PHE A 144 12.99 -5.64 0.43
N HIS A 145 13.91 -6.31 -0.26
CA HIS A 145 13.60 -7.41 -1.17
C HIS A 145 14.42 -8.65 -0.80
N SER A 146 13.82 -9.83 -0.92
CA SER A 146 14.56 -11.04 -1.17
C SER A 146 14.78 -11.17 -2.67
N ASP A 147 16.00 -11.43 -3.09
CA ASP A 147 16.30 -11.67 -4.50
C ASP A 147 15.97 -13.13 -4.84
N ALA A 148 15.38 -13.32 -6.03
CA ALA A 148 15.17 -14.64 -6.61
C ALA A 148 16.37 -15.11 -7.43
N GLY A 149 17.47 -14.37 -7.42
CA GLY A 149 18.72 -14.75 -8.10
C GLY A 149 19.35 -15.96 -7.42
N THR A 150 19.60 -17.00 -8.19
CA THR A 150 20.35 -18.17 -7.74
C THR A 150 21.66 -18.24 -8.47
N THR A 151 22.72 -18.68 -7.78
CA THR A 151 23.94 -19.14 -8.44
C THR A 151 23.73 -20.58 -8.92
N PRO A 152 24.48 -21.07 -9.91
CA PRO A 152 24.35 -22.45 -10.39
C PRO A 152 24.51 -23.53 -9.33
N ASP A 153 25.13 -23.18 -8.21
CA ASP A 153 25.41 -24.06 -7.07
C ASP A 153 24.58 -23.73 -5.82
N ASP A 154 23.54 -22.89 -5.98
CA ASP A 154 22.69 -22.41 -4.87
C ASP A 154 23.45 -21.72 -3.72
N SER A 155 24.63 -21.18 -3.99
CA SER A 155 25.40 -20.47 -2.98
C SER A 155 24.75 -19.12 -2.62
N ILE A 156 24.94 -18.71 -1.37
CA ILE A 156 24.46 -17.42 -0.89
C ILE A 156 25.28 -16.28 -1.50
N ILE A 157 24.60 -15.38 -2.24
CA ILE A 157 25.23 -14.23 -2.88
C ILE A 157 25.54 -13.10 -1.89
N GLY A 158 24.82 -13.05 -0.77
CA GLY A 158 24.96 -12.02 0.25
C GLY A 158 23.93 -10.90 0.12
N THR A 159 24.21 -9.75 0.71
CA THR A 159 23.30 -8.59 0.74
C THR A 159 23.77 -7.56 -0.30
N LEU A 160 22.86 -7.14 -1.16
CA LEU A 160 23.09 -6.09 -2.15
C LEU A 160 22.34 -4.81 -1.76
N GLY A 161 23.06 -3.72 -1.60
CA GLY A 161 22.49 -2.39 -1.46
C GLY A 161 22.43 -1.68 -2.82
N ILE A 162 21.25 -1.29 -3.27
CA ILE A 162 21.06 -0.51 -4.48
C ILE A 162 20.59 0.88 -4.09
N TYR A 163 21.29 1.90 -4.54
CA TYR A 163 20.92 3.29 -4.30
C TYR A 163 21.12 4.13 -5.56
N MET A 164 20.35 5.19 -5.68
CA MET A 164 20.51 6.15 -6.76
C MET A 164 21.55 7.19 -6.40
N SER A 165 22.63 7.27 -7.15
CA SER A 165 23.71 8.25 -6.94
C SER A 165 23.44 9.61 -7.60
N LYS A 166 22.52 9.66 -8.58
CA LYS A 166 22.09 10.88 -9.27
C LYS A 166 20.61 10.77 -9.60
N SER A 167 19.86 11.84 -9.37
CA SER A 167 18.53 11.98 -9.96
C SER A 167 18.61 12.59 -11.36
N ASN A 168 17.60 12.35 -12.19
CA ASN A 168 17.53 12.95 -13.53
C ASN A 168 17.44 14.49 -13.51
N ASP A 169 17.02 15.07 -12.40
CA ASP A 169 16.89 16.50 -12.16
C ASP A 169 18.09 17.11 -11.41
N GLY A 170 19.12 16.31 -11.09
CA GLY A 170 20.32 16.76 -10.40
C GLY A 170 20.17 17.07 -8.91
N ILE A 171 18.99 16.85 -8.31
CA ILE A 171 18.70 17.18 -6.91
C ILE A 171 19.47 16.29 -5.93
N TYR A 172 19.75 15.04 -6.32
CA TYR A 172 20.49 14.09 -5.49
C TYR A 172 21.94 13.95 -6.01
N THR A 173 22.79 14.93 -5.70
CA THR A 173 24.20 14.83 -5.99
C THR A 173 24.95 14.27 -4.79
N ASN A 174 25.65 13.13 -5.02
CA ASN A 174 26.75 12.64 -4.16
C ASN A 174 26.48 12.49 -2.66
N ARG A 175 25.40 11.87 -2.23
CA ARG A 175 25.43 11.24 -0.91
C ARG A 175 26.15 9.90 -1.02
N LYS A 176 27.45 9.91 -0.80
CA LYS A 176 28.19 8.68 -0.50
C LYS A 176 27.75 8.23 0.89
N SER A 177 27.24 7.01 0.98
CA SER A 177 27.07 6.32 2.26
C SER A 177 28.41 6.08 2.92
#